data_214b8719875b3e6f8ecbcd496e01e5c4
#
_entry.id   214b8719875b3e6f8ecbcd496e01e5c4
#
_cell.length_a   1.000
_cell.length_b   1.000
_cell.length_c   1.000
_cell.angle_alpha   90.00
_cell.angle_beta   90.00
_cell.angle_gamma   90.00
#
_symmetry.space_group_name_H-M   'P 1'
#
loop_
_entity.id
_entity.type
_entity.pdbx_description
1 polymer ?
#
loop_
_entity_poly.entity_id
_entity_poly.type
_entity_poly.pdbx_seq_one_letter_code
_entity_poly.pdbx_strand_id
1 'polypeptide(L)'
;MLNTCVILCVDDEAAALALRCLVLSSAGYEVLTAADGAAALEIFRSIQVDLVITDYRLPRLTGTQLAAEMKRLKPAVPIVLFSGLVEEPLGSEHTDLVMTKGMPPVEFLQKVGKLIQK
;
A
#
# COMPACT_ATOMS: atom_id res chain seq x y z
N MET A 1 -7.82 24.29 7.76
CA MET A 1 -8.42 22.99 7.44
C MET A 1 -7.36 21.95 7.18
N LEU A 2 -7.50 20.83 7.84
CA LEU A 2 -6.55 19.76 7.66
C LEU A 2 -6.99 18.83 6.54
N ASN A 3 -6.07 18.48 5.68
CA ASN A 3 -6.31 17.48 4.64
C ASN A 3 -5.93 16.12 5.20
N THR A 4 -6.88 15.22 5.21
CA THR A 4 -6.63 13.87 5.64
C THR A 4 -6.02 13.09 4.47
N CYS A 5 -4.86 12.51 4.69
CA CYS A 5 -4.25 11.67 3.68
C CYS A 5 -4.98 10.33 3.59
N VAL A 6 -5.23 9.89 2.38
CA VAL A 6 -5.97 8.66 2.11
C VAL A 6 -4.98 7.59 1.65
N ILE A 7 -4.98 6.47 2.33
CA ILE A 7 -4.08 5.34 2.03
C ILE A 7 -4.92 4.14 1.63
N LEU A 8 -4.58 3.55 0.49
CA LEU A 8 -5.23 2.33 0.02
C LEU A 8 -4.34 1.15 0.40
N CYS A 9 -4.88 0.23 1.19
CA CYS A 9 -4.18 -0.98 1.60
C CYS A 9 -4.75 -2.19 0.90
N VAL A 10 -3.89 -3.01 0.31
CA VAL A 10 -4.30 -4.17 -0.48
C VAL A 10 -3.65 -5.41 0.10
N ASP A 11 -4.46 -6.36 0.54
CA ASP A 11 -3.99 -7.63 1.09
C ASP A 11 -5.18 -8.58 1.11
N ASP A 12 -4.96 -9.83 0.74
CA ASP A 12 -6.04 -10.82 0.74
C ASP A 12 -6.23 -11.46 2.10
N GLU A 13 -5.38 -11.17 3.06
CA GLU A 13 -5.49 -11.70 4.41
C GLU A 13 -6.16 -10.67 5.30
N ALA A 14 -7.38 -10.98 5.74
CA ALA A 14 -8.23 -10.01 6.45
C ALA A 14 -7.60 -9.55 7.76
N ALA A 15 -6.93 -10.45 8.49
CA ALA A 15 -6.33 -10.09 9.77
C ALA A 15 -5.18 -9.11 9.59
N ALA A 16 -4.34 -9.33 8.59
CA ALA A 16 -3.23 -8.44 8.31
C ALA A 16 -3.72 -7.06 7.88
N LEU A 17 -4.77 -7.04 7.07
CA LEU A 17 -5.37 -5.81 6.60
C LEU A 17 -5.97 -5.01 7.76
N ALA A 18 -6.67 -5.69 8.66
CA ALA A 18 -7.28 -5.04 9.82
C ALA A 18 -6.22 -4.41 10.73
N LEU A 19 -5.12 -5.11 10.95
CA LEU A 19 -4.05 -4.59 11.78
C LEU A 19 -3.40 -3.36 11.17
N ARG A 20 -3.12 -3.41 9.88
CA ARG A 20 -2.53 -2.28 9.17
C ARG A 20 -3.45 -1.08 9.19
N CYS A 21 -4.75 -1.32 9.01
CA CYS A 21 -5.76 -0.29 9.08
C CYS A 21 -5.77 0.39 10.44
N LEU A 22 -5.71 -0.40 11.50
CA LEU A 22 -5.71 0.12 12.86
C LEU A 22 -4.49 1.00 13.11
N VAL A 23 -3.31 0.53 12.71
CA VAL A 23 -2.08 1.28 12.91
C VAL A 23 -2.11 2.61 12.16
N LEU A 24 -2.51 2.57 10.91
CA LEU A 24 -2.54 3.79 10.09
C LEU A 24 -3.62 4.76 10.56
N SER A 25 -4.79 4.26 10.93
CA SER A 25 -5.87 5.11 11.43
C SER A 25 -5.48 5.79 12.73
N SER A 26 -4.74 5.11 13.57
CA SER A 26 -4.30 5.70 14.83
C SER A 26 -3.35 6.87 14.61
N ALA A 27 -2.71 6.93 13.47
CA ALA A 27 -1.83 8.03 13.11
C ALA A 27 -2.55 9.14 12.35
N GLY A 28 -3.86 9.04 12.17
CA GLY A 28 -4.65 10.10 11.56
C GLY A 28 -4.93 9.93 10.08
N TYR A 29 -4.51 8.83 9.47
CA TYR A 29 -4.77 8.59 8.06
C TYR A 29 -6.16 7.98 7.85
N GLU A 30 -6.76 8.30 6.72
CA GLU A 30 -7.97 7.62 6.27
C GLU A 30 -7.53 6.41 5.46
N VAL A 31 -8.08 5.22 5.78
CA VAL A 31 -7.62 3.99 5.16
C VAL A 31 -8.77 3.34 4.38
N LEU A 32 -8.50 3.03 3.12
CA LEU A 32 -9.39 2.23 2.28
C LEU A 32 -8.72 0.88 2.09
N THR A 33 -9.52 -0.17 1.97
CA THR A 33 -8.98 -1.52 1.87
C THR A 33 -9.52 -2.23 0.65
N ALA A 34 -8.69 -3.13 0.11
CA ALA A 34 -9.09 -4.00 -1.00
C ALA A 34 -8.47 -5.37 -0.78
N ALA A 35 -9.21 -6.42 -1.09
CA ALA A 35 -8.75 -7.79 -0.87
C ALA A 35 -8.07 -8.39 -2.08
N ASP A 36 -8.15 -7.74 -3.23
CA ASP A 36 -7.50 -8.23 -4.44
C ASP A 36 -7.18 -7.07 -5.37
N GLY A 37 -6.45 -7.38 -6.44
CA GLY A 37 -6.00 -6.34 -7.36
C GLY A 37 -7.12 -5.65 -8.12
N ALA A 38 -8.17 -6.39 -8.48
CA ALA A 38 -9.28 -5.81 -9.23
C ALA A 38 -10.02 -4.77 -8.40
N ALA A 39 -10.32 -5.11 -7.14
CA ALA A 39 -10.97 -4.18 -6.23
C ALA A 39 -10.08 -2.97 -5.97
N ALA A 40 -8.77 -3.20 -5.82
CA ALA A 40 -7.83 -2.12 -5.60
C ALA A 40 -7.79 -1.15 -6.77
N LEU A 41 -7.77 -1.67 -7.98
CA LEU A 41 -7.74 -0.81 -9.18
C LEU A 41 -9.02 0.00 -9.32
N GLU A 42 -10.15 -0.58 -8.98
CA GLU A 42 -11.41 0.13 -9.04
C GLU A 42 -11.42 1.32 -8.09
N ILE A 43 -10.96 1.11 -6.87
CA ILE A 43 -10.85 2.20 -5.89
C ILE A 43 -9.85 3.24 -6.38
N PHE A 44 -8.71 2.78 -6.88
CA PHE A 44 -7.64 3.66 -7.32
C PHE A 44 -8.07 4.58 -8.46
N ARG A 45 -8.87 4.07 -9.36
CA ARG A 45 -9.39 4.87 -10.48
C ARG A 45 -10.43 5.89 -10.03
N SER A 46 -11.23 5.52 -9.04
CA SER A 46 -12.42 6.30 -8.65
C SER A 46 -12.13 7.32 -7.56
N ILE A 47 -11.15 7.04 -6.69
CA ILE A 47 -10.89 7.85 -5.50
C ILE A 47 -9.45 8.33 -5.55
N GLN A 48 -9.23 9.57 -5.18
CA GLN A 48 -7.89 10.10 -5.10
C GLN A 48 -7.23 9.61 -3.82
N VAL A 49 -6.21 8.75 -3.96
CA VAL A 49 -5.45 8.25 -2.82
C VAL A 49 -4.06 8.87 -2.83
N ASP A 50 -3.48 9.01 -1.65
CA ASP A 50 -2.17 9.65 -1.49
C ASP A 50 -1.04 8.63 -1.41
N LEU A 51 -1.36 7.39 -1.13
CA LEU A 51 -0.37 6.33 -0.99
C LEU A 51 -1.06 4.99 -1.15
N VAL A 52 -0.37 4.03 -1.76
CA VAL A 52 -0.86 2.64 -1.84
C VAL A 52 0.13 1.75 -1.11
N ILE A 53 -0.39 0.85 -0.28
CA ILE A 53 0.41 -0.19 0.37
C ILE A 53 -0.17 -1.52 -0.05
N THR A 54 0.60 -2.32 -0.77
CA THR A 54 0.11 -3.60 -1.26
C THR A 54 1.03 -4.74 -0.86
N ASP A 55 0.42 -5.88 -0.52
CA ASP A 55 1.17 -7.11 -0.34
C ASP A 55 1.70 -7.57 -1.70
N TYR A 56 2.88 -8.22 -1.69
CA TYR A 56 3.44 -8.78 -2.91
C TYR A 56 2.60 -9.94 -3.42
N ARG A 57 2.14 -10.81 -2.51
CA ARG A 57 1.37 -11.98 -2.90
C ARG A 57 -0.12 -11.71 -2.82
N LEU A 58 -0.73 -11.61 -3.98
CA LEU A 58 -2.17 -11.42 -4.11
C LEU A 58 -2.73 -12.51 -5.01
N PRO A 59 -4.04 -12.80 -4.94
CA PRO A 59 -4.65 -13.72 -5.87
C PRO A 59 -4.57 -13.19 -7.30
N ARG A 60 -4.21 -14.03 -8.24
CA ARG A 60 -4.23 -13.77 -9.69
C ARG A 60 -3.13 -12.87 -10.20
N LEU A 61 -2.68 -11.88 -9.42
CA LEU A 61 -1.54 -11.06 -9.83
C LEU A 61 -0.74 -10.68 -8.59
N THR A 62 0.52 -10.35 -8.82
CA THR A 62 1.39 -9.92 -7.72
C THR A 62 1.19 -8.44 -7.43
N GLY A 63 1.64 -8.03 -6.25
CA GLY A 63 1.61 -6.62 -5.90
C GLY A 63 2.45 -5.77 -6.85
N THR A 64 3.53 -6.33 -7.40
CA THR A 64 4.36 -5.59 -8.35
C THR A 64 3.65 -5.41 -9.68
N GLN A 65 2.86 -6.40 -10.11
CA GLN A 65 2.04 -6.24 -11.31
C GLN A 65 0.97 -5.19 -11.10
N LEU A 66 0.36 -5.19 -9.92
CA LEU A 66 -0.62 -4.18 -9.57
C LEU A 66 0.02 -2.79 -9.55
N ALA A 67 1.22 -2.67 -8.97
CA ALA A 67 1.95 -1.41 -8.91
C ALA A 67 2.26 -0.89 -10.31
N ALA A 68 2.64 -1.76 -11.22
CA ALA A 68 2.94 -1.35 -12.59
C ALA A 68 1.71 -0.72 -13.25
N GLU A 69 0.55 -1.33 -13.05
CA GLU A 69 -0.68 -0.80 -13.61
C GLU A 69 -1.06 0.53 -12.96
N MET A 70 -0.89 0.64 -11.65
CA MET A 70 -1.19 1.88 -10.94
C MET A 70 -0.27 3.01 -11.37
N LYS A 71 1.02 2.71 -11.58
CA LYS A 71 1.96 3.72 -12.05
C LYS A 71 1.64 4.19 -13.47
N ARG A 72 1.10 3.28 -14.28
CA ARG A 72 0.65 3.67 -15.61
C ARG A 72 -0.52 4.65 -15.54
N LEU A 73 -1.42 4.44 -14.58
CA LEU A 73 -2.62 5.27 -14.44
C LEU A 73 -2.34 6.60 -13.74
N LYS A 74 -1.60 6.56 -12.65
CA LYS A 74 -1.32 7.76 -11.84
C LYS A 74 0.12 7.69 -11.34
N PRO A 75 1.10 8.08 -12.15
CA PRO A 75 2.51 7.84 -11.82
C PRO A 75 3.02 8.61 -10.59
N ALA A 76 2.30 9.63 -10.15
CA ALA A 76 2.75 10.42 -9.01
C ALA A 76 2.40 9.80 -7.66
N VAL A 77 1.51 8.81 -7.61
CA VAL A 77 1.11 8.20 -6.35
C VAL A 77 2.16 7.21 -5.90
N PRO A 78 2.74 7.39 -4.71
CA PRO A 78 3.75 6.44 -4.23
C PRO A 78 3.13 5.09 -3.85
N ILE A 79 3.87 4.02 -4.11
CA ILE A 79 3.41 2.66 -3.86
C ILE A 79 4.44 1.94 -3.02
N VAL A 80 3.99 1.40 -1.90
CA VAL A 80 4.79 0.60 -0.98
C VAL A 80 4.43 -0.87 -1.17
N LEU A 81 5.43 -1.71 -1.28
CA LEU A 81 5.25 -3.14 -1.40
C LEU A 81 5.63 -3.81 -0.09
N PHE A 82 4.76 -4.66 0.44
CA PHE A 82 5.09 -5.50 1.58
C PHE A 82 5.45 -6.90 1.10
N SER A 83 6.58 -7.40 1.59
CA SER A 83 7.13 -8.68 1.17
C SER A 83 7.53 -9.49 2.40
N GLY A 84 7.53 -10.81 2.28
CA GLY A 84 7.99 -11.68 3.35
C GLY A 84 9.49 -11.54 3.59
N LEU A 85 9.95 -12.02 4.74
CA LEU A 85 11.34 -11.79 5.18
C LEU A 85 12.39 -12.39 4.26
N VAL A 86 12.06 -13.53 3.64
CA VAL A 86 13.03 -14.24 2.79
C VAL A 86 12.68 -14.12 1.31
N GLU A 87 11.76 -13.25 0.99
CA GLU A 87 11.21 -13.14 -0.35
C GLU A 87 11.89 -12.00 -1.09
N GLU A 88 12.25 -12.25 -2.34
CA GLU A 88 12.78 -11.21 -3.22
C GLU A 88 11.71 -10.91 -4.26
N PRO A 89 10.94 -9.84 -4.11
CA PRO A 89 9.84 -9.60 -5.03
C PRO A 89 10.35 -9.19 -6.40
N LEU A 90 9.89 -9.89 -7.41
CA LEU A 90 10.18 -9.55 -8.80
C LEU A 90 9.35 -8.34 -9.21
N GLY A 91 9.95 -7.46 -9.98
CA GLY A 91 9.25 -6.29 -10.49
C GLY A 91 9.14 -5.15 -9.49
N SER A 92 9.93 -5.18 -8.42
CA SER A 92 9.87 -4.15 -7.38
C SER A 92 10.29 -2.77 -7.88
N GLU A 93 10.91 -2.70 -9.05
CA GLU A 93 11.26 -1.41 -9.66
C GLU A 93 10.03 -0.54 -9.95
N HIS A 94 8.84 -1.13 -9.97
CA HIS A 94 7.59 -0.38 -10.15
C HIS A 94 7.06 0.20 -8.84
N THR A 95 7.76 -0.04 -7.73
CA THR A 95 7.33 0.47 -6.43
C THR A 95 8.32 1.51 -5.91
N ASP A 96 7.85 2.35 -5.01
CA ASP A 96 8.68 3.41 -4.44
C ASP A 96 9.44 2.93 -3.21
N LEU A 97 8.94 1.88 -2.56
CA LEU A 97 9.58 1.35 -1.36
C LEU A 97 9.12 -0.08 -1.14
N VAL A 98 10.04 -0.94 -0.75
CA VAL A 98 9.73 -2.30 -0.34
C VAL A 98 9.96 -2.39 1.17
N MET A 99 8.94 -2.85 1.90
CA MET A 99 9.04 -3.08 3.33
C MET A 99 8.87 -4.55 3.62
N THR A 100 9.56 -5.04 4.65
CA THR A 100 9.37 -6.42 5.08
C THR A 100 8.25 -6.51 6.10
N LYS A 101 7.48 -7.58 6.03
CA LYS A 101 6.48 -7.87 7.04
C LYS A 101 7.18 -8.10 8.37
N GLY A 102 6.55 -7.70 9.45
CA GLY A 102 7.14 -7.79 10.77
C GLY A 102 7.87 -6.54 11.22
N MET A 103 7.92 -5.51 10.37
CA MET A 103 8.49 -4.23 10.76
C MET A 103 7.71 -3.65 11.94
N PRO A 104 8.38 -3.10 12.96
CA PRO A 104 7.64 -2.49 14.08
C PRO A 104 6.76 -1.33 13.62
N PRO A 105 5.61 -1.14 14.29
CA PRO A 105 4.67 -0.10 13.86
C PRO A 105 5.26 1.30 13.82
N VAL A 106 6.15 1.64 14.75
CA VAL A 106 6.76 2.97 14.76
C VAL A 106 7.60 3.19 13.52
N GLU A 107 8.40 2.20 13.16
CA GLU A 107 9.23 2.29 11.96
C GLU A 107 8.37 2.36 10.70
N PHE A 108 7.32 1.56 10.66
CA PHE A 108 6.37 1.55 9.55
C PHE A 108 5.75 2.93 9.36
N LEU A 109 5.27 3.54 10.43
CA LEU A 109 4.64 4.86 10.35
C LEU A 109 5.63 5.94 9.94
N GLN A 110 6.88 5.84 10.39
CA GLN A 110 7.90 6.80 9.98
C GLN A 110 8.16 6.75 8.49
N LYS A 111 8.25 5.54 7.94
CA LYS A 111 8.50 5.38 6.50
C LYS A 111 7.31 5.84 5.66
N VAL A 112 6.10 5.55 6.12
CA VAL A 112 4.88 6.01 5.45
C VAL A 112 4.85 7.54 5.43
N GLY A 113 5.13 8.16 6.58
CA GLY A 113 5.11 9.60 6.68
C GLY A 113 6.08 10.28 5.74
N LYS A 114 7.25 9.69 5.55
CA LYS A 114 8.26 10.25 4.64
C LYS A 114 7.80 10.22 3.19
N LEU A 115 7.06 9.20 2.80
CA LEU A 115 6.58 9.10 1.43
C LEU A 115 5.46 10.10 1.13
N ILE A 116 4.62 10.37 2.11
CA ILE A 116 3.50 11.28 1.95
C ILE A 116 3.95 12.74 2.05
N GLN A 117 4.93 12.99 2.88
CA GLN A 117 5.44 14.33 3.11
C GLN A 117 6.19 14.84 1.88
N LYS A 118 5.89 16.03 1.47
CA LYS A 118 6.56 16.65 0.31
C LYS A 118 7.60 17.64 0.75
#